data_749180dd980652a12ac4bf0bd24b3fb2
#
_entry.id   749180dd980652a12ac4bf0bd24b3fb2
#
_cell.length_a   1.000
_cell.length_b   1.000
_cell.length_c   1.000
_cell.angle_alpha   90.00
_cell.angle_beta   90.00
_cell.angle_gamma   90.00
#
_symmetry.space_group_name_H-M   'P 1'
#
loop_
_entity.id
_entity.type
_entity.pdbx_description
1 polymer ?
#
loop_
_entity_poly.entity_id
_entity_poly.type
_entity_poly.pdbx_seq_one_letter_code
_entity_poly.pdbx_strand_id
1 'polypeptide(L)'
;MKLSREWLGEYTTIGAPDKEYCDAMTLSGSKVEGYEVEGTEIENVVVGKVLAMERHPNSDHMWICQVDVGKSEPVQIVTGAQNVHVGDLVPAALHKSHLPGGVTITKGKLRGVESRGMLCSASELGLPDKEHGLWILPQELEPGTPISQVVKADTLVEVEVTPNRPDLLSHNGMAYELAAISGRGYRPVSIDDAGVALEPAGDFVRLDQPELNPYYTAVKISGVKVQESPEWLKERLVAVGLRPINNIVDITNFVLHELGTPLHAFDAAKVQGGIVTRTAYEGETIKALDGQEYTLNCTDLVVADQSGKALAIGGVMGGEESGVTDATTDIILESAWFKPSSVRATSRRLALSSDSSYRFERGTSAWNVLRGSVRAVELILQLAGGTASPTYVAGSPVPNPAHASMPSCGGADGPVSVFASLKQGKGATVTNELGFVQLPWKALDQISGGSISHEEGARILTALGLKQVPDSPECWLIPPHRLDLTRPCDL
;
A
#
# COMPACT_ATOMS: atom_id res chain seq x y z
N MET A 1 5.38 -9.77 3.39
CA MET A 1 5.08 -8.48 2.74
C MET A 1 6.17 -8.16 1.74
N LYS A 2 5.80 -7.78 0.50
CA LYS A 2 6.77 -7.29 -0.48
C LYS A 2 7.01 -5.79 -0.31
N LEU A 3 8.26 -5.38 -0.42
CA LEU A 3 8.72 -3.99 -0.29
C LEU A 3 9.59 -3.64 -1.48
N SER A 4 9.35 -2.48 -2.07
CA SER A 4 10.20 -1.87 -3.07
C SER A 4 11.27 -1.01 -2.38
N ARG A 5 12.53 -1.24 -2.68
CA ARG A 5 13.66 -0.45 -2.17
C ARG A 5 13.62 0.98 -2.72
N GLU A 6 13.22 1.15 -3.98
CA GLU A 6 13.04 2.48 -4.58
C GLU A 6 11.97 3.27 -3.81
N TRP A 7 10.82 2.64 -3.56
CA TRP A 7 9.74 3.29 -2.81
C TRP A 7 10.14 3.61 -1.35
N LEU A 8 10.80 2.69 -0.66
CA LEU A 8 11.37 2.95 0.67
C LEU A 8 12.36 4.12 0.67
N GLY A 9 13.12 4.29 -0.42
CA GLY A 9 14.07 5.37 -0.63
C GLY A 9 13.47 6.78 -0.57
N GLU A 10 12.16 6.92 -0.74
CA GLU A 10 11.47 8.21 -0.56
C GLU A 10 11.39 8.63 0.91
N TYR A 11 11.30 7.67 1.82
CA TYR A 11 11.11 7.93 3.25
C TYR A 11 12.41 7.84 4.06
N THR A 12 13.42 7.12 3.57
CA THR A 12 14.73 7.06 4.21
C THR A 12 15.82 6.79 3.18
N THR A 13 17.09 7.01 3.56
CA THR A 13 18.22 6.75 2.67
C THR A 13 18.79 5.37 2.95
N ILE A 14 18.73 4.47 1.95
CA ILE A 14 19.29 3.14 2.03
C ILE A 14 20.64 3.14 1.30
N GLY A 15 21.72 3.36 2.03
CA GLY A 15 23.09 3.46 1.44
C GLY A 15 23.85 2.14 1.39
N ALA A 16 23.35 1.08 2.02
CA ALA A 16 24.00 -0.23 2.06
C ALA A 16 23.68 -1.06 0.80
N PRO A 17 24.56 -1.98 0.37
CA PRO A 17 24.23 -3.00 -0.63
C PRO A 17 23.03 -3.87 -0.18
N ASP A 18 22.33 -4.49 -1.14
CA ASP A 18 21.09 -5.23 -0.87
C ASP A 18 21.24 -6.29 0.22
N LYS A 19 22.31 -7.09 0.13
CA LYS A 19 22.55 -8.13 1.13
C LYS A 19 22.75 -7.56 2.53
N GLU A 20 23.57 -6.53 2.67
CA GLU A 20 23.84 -5.89 3.97
C GLU A 20 22.58 -5.26 4.56
N TYR A 21 21.79 -4.62 3.73
CA TYR A 21 20.50 -4.07 4.08
C TYR A 21 19.53 -5.15 4.58
N CYS A 22 19.40 -6.27 3.84
CA CYS A 22 18.54 -7.40 4.22
C CYS A 22 19.00 -8.10 5.51
N ASP A 23 20.32 -8.25 5.68
CA ASP A 23 20.91 -8.81 6.89
C ASP A 23 20.63 -7.91 8.11
N ALA A 24 20.75 -6.58 7.96
CA ALA A 24 20.47 -5.62 9.02
C ALA A 24 19.01 -5.64 9.44
N MET A 25 18.06 -5.71 8.48
CA MET A 25 16.63 -5.87 8.77
C MET A 25 16.37 -7.15 9.56
N THR A 26 16.91 -8.26 9.13
CA THR A 26 16.74 -9.56 9.78
C THR A 26 17.27 -9.54 11.23
N LEU A 27 18.46 -8.98 11.43
CA LEU A 27 19.08 -8.87 12.76
C LEU A 27 18.31 -7.94 13.71
N SER A 28 17.56 -6.96 13.18
CA SER A 28 16.74 -6.05 13.98
C SER A 28 15.34 -6.57 14.29
N GLY A 29 14.98 -7.77 13.80
CA GLY A 29 13.70 -8.42 14.07
C GLY A 29 12.69 -8.40 12.92
N SER A 30 13.05 -7.81 11.76
CA SER A 30 12.27 -7.84 10.53
C SER A 30 12.87 -8.86 9.57
N LYS A 31 12.49 -10.14 9.73
CA LYS A 31 13.08 -11.25 8.99
C LYS A 31 12.85 -11.09 7.48
N VAL A 32 13.93 -11.00 6.72
CA VAL A 32 13.91 -11.05 5.26
C VAL A 32 13.90 -12.51 4.81
N GLU A 33 12.89 -12.91 4.05
CA GLU A 33 12.76 -14.24 3.46
C GLU A 33 13.57 -14.38 2.16
N GLY A 34 13.70 -13.28 1.42
CA GLY A 34 14.44 -13.20 0.18
C GLY A 34 14.34 -11.82 -0.45
N TYR A 35 15.12 -11.62 -1.52
CA TYR A 35 15.00 -10.43 -2.36
C TYR A 35 15.29 -10.78 -3.81
N GLU A 36 14.69 -10.02 -4.71
CA GLU A 36 14.85 -10.08 -6.16
C GLU A 36 15.28 -8.72 -6.67
N VAL A 37 16.18 -8.67 -7.63
CA VAL A 37 16.61 -7.41 -8.27
C VAL A 37 16.02 -7.38 -9.66
N GLU A 38 15.11 -6.44 -9.90
CA GLU A 38 14.44 -6.25 -11.18
C GLU A 38 15.17 -5.22 -12.03
N GLY A 39 14.95 -5.29 -13.34
CA GLY A 39 15.49 -4.31 -14.29
C GLY A 39 17.01 -4.34 -14.47
N THR A 40 17.69 -5.39 -13.99
CA THR A 40 19.12 -5.62 -14.20
C THR A 40 19.36 -6.70 -15.26
N GLU A 41 20.64 -6.85 -15.69
CA GLU A 41 21.04 -7.85 -16.69
C GLU A 41 20.42 -7.66 -18.09
N ILE A 42 20.04 -6.41 -18.43
CA ILE A 42 19.50 -6.07 -19.75
C ILE A 42 20.60 -5.40 -20.58
N GLU A 43 21.15 -6.13 -21.55
CA GLU A 43 22.20 -5.61 -22.43
C GLU A 43 21.75 -5.59 -23.89
N ASN A 44 22.07 -4.50 -24.60
CA ASN A 44 21.79 -4.31 -26.03
C ASN A 44 20.31 -4.45 -26.43
N VAL A 45 19.42 -4.06 -25.50
CA VAL A 45 17.98 -3.87 -25.76
C VAL A 45 17.70 -2.37 -25.86
N VAL A 46 17.00 -1.94 -26.90
CA VAL A 46 16.72 -0.53 -27.16
C VAL A 46 15.23 -0.29 -27.40
N VAL A 47 14.80 0.95 -27.28
CA VAL A 47 13.47 1.39 -27.73
C VAL A 47 13.41 1.24 -29.24
N GLY A 48 12.46 0.46 -29.74
CA GLY A 48 12.19 0.27 -31.16
C GLY A 48 10.83 0.82 -31.55
N LYS A 49 10.76 1.60 -32.64
CA LYS A 49 9.50 2.06 -33.20
C LYS A 49 9.07 1.17 -34.37
N VAL A 50 7.88 0.64 -34.32
CA VAL A 50 7.34 -0.19 -35.39
C VAL A 50 6.90 0.69 -36.57
N LEU A 51 7.66 0.65 -37.66
CA LEU A 51 7.39 1.47 -38.86
C LEU A 51 6.40 0.81 -39.81
N ALA A 52 6.48 -0.52 -39.96
CA ALA A 52 5.61 -1.29 -40.83
C ALA A 52 5.44 -2.71 -40.31
N MET A 53 4.30 -3.31 -40.64
CA MET A 53 3.96 -4.69 -40.31
C MET A 53 3.33 -5.39 -41.50
N GLU A 54 3.75 -6.63 -41.76
CA GLU A 54 3.11 -7.49 -42.73
C GLU A 54 2.91 -8.91 -42.20
N ARG A 55 1.92 -9.63 -42.71
CA ARG A 55 1.65 -11.01 -42.30
C ARG A 55 2.77 -11.94 -42.72
N HIS A 56 3.16 -12.83 -41.83
CA HIS A 56 4.17 -13.83 -42.15
C HIS A 56 3.64 -14.84 -43.18
N PRO A 57 4.35 -15.10 -44.32
CA PRO A 57 3.83 -15.92 -45.41
C PRO A 57 3.57 -17.38 -45.03
N ASN A 58 4.25 -17.89 -44.00
CA ASN A 58 4.16 -19.28 -43.55
C ASN A 58 3.59 -19.40 -42.12
N SER A 59 2.82 -18.40 -41.64
CA SER A 59 2.20 -18.42 -40.32
C SER A 59 0.98 -17.51 -40.19
N ASP A 60 -0.09 -18.04 -39.62
CA ASP A 60 -1.34 -17.30 -39.39
C ASP A 60 -1.28 -16.34 -38.21
N HIS A 61 -0.27 -16.48 -37.34
CA HIS A 61 -0.19 -15.73 -36.07
C HIS A 61 1.05 -14.84 -35.96
N MET A 62 1.97 -14.88 -36.95
CA MET A 62 3.20 -14.08 -36.88
C MET A 62 3.12 -12.84 -37.75
N TRP A 63 3.84 -11.82 -37.31
CA TRP A 63 4.04 -10.57 -38.01
C TRP A 63 5.53 -10.38 -38.34
N ILE A 64 5.81 -9.83 -39.50
CA ILE A 64 7.13 -9.32 -39.89
C ILE A 64 7.08 -7.82 -39.68
N CYS A 65 7.89 -7.32 -38.74
CA CYS A 65 7.94 -5.90 -38.40
C CYS A 65 9.23 -5.27 -38.94
N GLN A 66 9.11 -4.06 -39.49
CA GLN A 66 10.25 -3.17 -39.76
C GLN A 66 10.33 -2.20 -38.57
N VAL A 67 11.42 -2.25 -37.84
CA VAL A 67 11.57 -1.55 -36.55
C VAL A 67 12.72 -0.56 -36.62
N ASP A 68 12.43 0.72 -36.39
CA ASP A 68 13.45 1.74 -36.19
C ASP A 68 14.03 1.57 -34.79
N VAL A 69 15.32 1.36 -34.72
CA VAL A 69 16.09 1.16 -33.48
C VAL A 69 17.17 2.24 -33.29
N GLY A 70 16.94 3.42 -33.85
CA GLY A 70 17.89 4.55 -33.87
C GLY A 70 19.10 4.35 -34.77
N LYS A 71 19.01 3.45 -35.76
CA LYS A 71 20.07 3.20 -36.76
C LYS A 71 19.66 3.75 -38.14
N SER A 72 20.62 3.83 -39.06
CA SER A 72 20.38 4.33 -40.40
C SER A 72 19.37 3.50 -41.20
N GLU A 73 19.19 2.23 -40.89
CA GLU A 73 18.26 1.34 -41.54
C GLU A 73 17.38 0.62 -40.49
N PRO A 74 16.09 0.43 -40.76
CA PRO A 74 15.20 -0.36 -39.90
C PRO A 74 15.69 -1.81 -39.81
N VAL A 75 15.38 -2.43 -38.64
CA VAL A 75 15.71 -3.83 -38.41
C VAL A 75 14.46 -4.68 -38.57
N GLN A 76 14.57 -5.74 -39.37
CA GLN A 76 13.48 -6.70 -39.53
C GLN A 76 13.44 -7.64 -38.32
N ILE A 77 12.28 -7.67 -37.66
CA ILE A 77 12.01 -8.53 -36.50
C ILE A 77 10.68 -9.24 -36.68
N VAL A 78 10.65 -10.56 -36.47
CA VAL A 78 9.45 -11.38 -36.53
C VAL A 78 8.91 -11.60 -35.14
N THR A 79 7.62 -11.34 -34.93
CA THR A 79 6.95 -11.53 -33.61
C THR A 79 5.64 -12.30 -33.76
N GLY A 80 5.29 -13.06 -32.72
CA GLY A 80 3.99 -13.71 -32.56
C GLY A 80 2.97 -12.90 -31.77
N ALA A 81 3.37 -11.77 -31.23
CA ALA A 81 2.50 -10.92 -30.40
C ALA A 81 1.37 -10.30 -31.23
N GLN A 82 0.20 -10.14 -30.62
CA GLN A 82 -0.99 -9.63 -31.30
C GLN A 82 -1.39 -8.23 -30.80
N ASN A 83 -0.75 -7.73 -29.75
CA ASN A 83 -1.04 -6.43 -29.12
C ASN A 83 -0.18 -5.27 -29.67
N VAL A 84 0.57 -5.48 -30.77
CA VAL A 84 1.46 -4.48 -31.38
C VAL A 84 0.88 -3.92 -32.67
N HIS A 85 1.06 -2.63 -32.88
CA HIS A 85 0.58 -1.90 -34.06
C HIS A 85 1.68 -1.03 -34.66
N VAL A 86 1.46 -0.59 -35.88
CA VAL A 86 2.35 0.40 -36.56
C VAL A 86 2.30 1.71 -35.75
N GLY A 87 3.47 2.24 -35.43
CA GLY A 87 3.64 3.44 -34.64
C GLY A 87 4.00 3.17 -33.18
N ASP A 88 3.76 1.96 -32.67
CA ASP A 88 4.08 1.61 -31.27
C ASP A 88 5.58 1.64 -31.00
N LEU A 89 5.94 2.06 -29.79
CA LEU A 89 7.27 1.92 -29.24
C LEU A 89 7.31 0.65 -28.38
N VAL A 90 8.31 -0.19 -28.60
CA VAL A 90 8.46 -1.49 -27.92
C VAL A 90 9.94 -1.78 -27.62
N PRO A 91 10.28 -2.55 -26.58
CA PRO A 91 11.65 -2.99 -26.39
C PRO A 91 12.09 -3.94 -27.51
N ALA A 92 13.19 -3.63 -28.15
CA ALA A 92 13.79 -4.42 -29.21
C ALA A 92 15.16 -4.95 -28.79
N ALA A 93 15.21 -6.24 -28.47
CA ALA A 93 16.44 -6.96 -28.19
C ALA A 93 17.16 -7.26 -29.52
N LEU A 94 18.32 -6.65 -29.71
CA LEU A 94 19.10 -6.77 -30.93
C LEU A 94 19.96 -8.04 -30.92
N HIS A 95 20.63 -8.32 -32.03
CA HIS A 95 21.57 -9.45 -32.10
C HIS A 95 22.66 -9.34 -31.04
N LYS A 96 22.87 -10.41 -30.25
CA LYS A 96 23.74 -10.50 -29.08
C LYS A 96 23.25 -9.68 -27.87
N SER A 97 21.93 -9.43 -27.75
CA SER A 97 21.38 -8.95 -26.50
C SER A 97 21.44 -10.05 -25.45
N HIS A 98 21.71 -9.63 -24.21
CA HIS A 98 21.56 -10.49 -23.03
C HIS A 98 20.33 -10.04 -22.26
N LEU A 99 19.49 -11.02 -21.92
CA LEU A 99 18.26 -10.83 -21.15
C LEU A 99 18.40 -11.56 -19.81
N PRO A 100 17.62 -11.18 -18.80
CA PRO A 100 17.58 -11.86 -17.51
C PRO A 100 17.41 -13.38 -17.63
N GLY A 101 17.99 -14.13 -16.69
CA GLY A 101 17.99 -15.59 -16.76
C GLY A 101 18.99 -16.20 -17.77
N GLY A 102 19.97 -15.40 -18.25
CA GLY A 102 21.04 -15.86 -19.14
C GLY A 102 20.62 -16.09 -20.60
N VAL A 103 19.47 -15.56 -21.00
CA VAL A 103 18.97 -15.69 -22.38
C VAL A 103 19.75 -14.76 -23.29
N THR A 104 20.28 -15.30 -24.39
CA THR A 104 20.97 -14.51 -25.43
C THR A 104 20.18 -14.50 -26.73
N ILE A 105 19.85 -13.32 -27.22
CA ILE A 105 19.13 -13.16 -28.49
C ILE A 105 20.09 -13.11 -29.65
N THR A 106 19.86 -13.96 -30.63
CA THR A 106 20.66 -14.01 -31.86
C THR A 106 19.77 -13.87 -33.08
N LYS A 107 20.34 -13.29 -34.15
CA LYS A 107 19.66 -13.30 -35.44
C LYS A 107 19.42 -14.74 -35.92
N GLY A 108 18.28 -14.98 -36.46
CA GLY A 108 17.86 -16.31 -36.91
C GLY A 108 16.79 -16.28 -38.00
N LYS A 109 16.26 -17.44 -38.33
CA LYS A 109 15.10 -17.56 -39.24
C LYS A 109 13.93 -18.18 -38.50
N LEU A 110 12.79 -17.51 -38.52
CA LEU A 110 11.53 -18.01 -37.97
C LEU A 110 10.67 -18.44 -39.15
N ARG A 111 10.37 -19.72 -39.28
CA ARG A 111 9.63 -20.33 -40.39
C ARG A 111 10.11 -19.87 -41.77
N GLY A 112 11.42 -19.68 -41.95
CA GLY A 112 12.08 -19.31 -43.23
C GLY A 112 12.31 -17.81 -43.41
N VAL A 113 11.69 -16.92 -42.61
CA VAL A 113 11.89 -15.47 -42.63
C VAL A 113 12.97 -15.06 -41.63
N GLU A 114 13.89 -14.20 -42.06
CA GLU A 114 14.97 -13.68 -41.21
C GLU A 114 14.41 -12.76 -40.13
N SER A 115 14.80 -13.00 -38.86
CA SER A 115 14.62 -12.10 -37.74
C SER A 115 15.97 -11.70 -37.16
N ARG A 116 16.23 -10.40 -37.07
CA ARG A 116 17.52 -9.86 -36.60
C ARG A 116 17.47 -9.40 -35.14
N GLY A 117 16.46 -9.84 -34.38
CA GLY A 117 16.23 -9.52 -32.98
C GLY A 117 14.93 -10.11 -32.50
N MET A 118 14.50 -9.66 -31.32
CA MET A 118 13.25 -10.04 -30.68
C MET A 118 12.58 -8.78 -30.11
N LEU A 119 11.27 -8.61 -30.29
CA LEU A 119 10.49 -7.65 -29.54
C LEU A 119 10.13 -8.30 -28.19
N CYS A 120 10.26 -7.56 -27.10
CA CYS A 120 10.15 -8.13 -25.76
C CYS A 120 8.88 -7.69 -25.02
N SER A 121 8.34 -8.62 -24.26
CA SER A 121 7.41 -8.33 -23.16
C SER A 121 8.17 -7.78 -21.96
N ALA A 122 7.44 -7.29 -20.94
CA ALA A 122 8.04 -6.88 -19.67
C ALA A 122 8.69 -8.07 -18.95
N SER A 123 8.01 -9.23 -18.91
CA SER A 123 8.52 -10.45 -18.26
C SER A 123 9.81 -11.00 -18.89
N GLU A 124 9.99 -10.89 -20.21
CA GLU A 124 11.25 -11.26 -20.87
C GLU A 124 12.40 -10.34 -20.48
N LEU A 125 12.12 -9.17 -19.95
CA LEU A 125 13.10 -8.21 -19.42
C LEU A 125 13.25 -8.33 -17.90
N GLY A 126 12.67 -9.37 -17.27
CA GLY A 126 12.72 -9.56 -15.82
C GLY A 126 11.93 -8.51 -15.04
N LEU A 127 10.91 -7.94 -15.70
CA LEU A 127 9.99 -6.97 -15.10
C LEU A 127 8.62 -7.63 -14.91
N PRO A 128 7.83 -7.19 -13.94
CA PRO A 128 6.46 -7.67 -13.81
C PRO A 128 5.65 -7.40 -15.09
N ASP A 129 4.81 -8.38 -15.47
CA ASP A 129 3.93 -8.23 -16.62
C ASP A 129 2.88 -7.13 -16.35
N LYS A 130 2.93 -6.08 -17.17
CA LYS A 130 1.97 -4.98 -17.13
C LYS A 130 0.75 -5.27 -18.03
N GLU A 131 0.95 -6.08 -19.07
CA GLU A 131 -0.05 -6.44 -20.08
C GLU A 131 0.28 -7.78 -20.74
N HIS A 132 -0.73 -8.41 -21.36
CA HIS A 132 -0.49 -9.62 -22.15
C HIS A 132 0.15 -9.28 -23.49
N GLY A 133 1.38 -9.76 -23.73
CA GLY A 133 2.10 -9.59 -25.00
C GLY A 133 3.34 -8.71 -24.85
N LEU A 134 3.63 -7.93 -25.90
CA LEU A 134 4.77 -7.02 -25.86
C LEU A 134 4.51 -5.85 -24.91
N TRP A 135 5.57 -5.38 -24.28
CA TRP A 135 5.51 -4.15 -23.52
C TRP A 135 5.42 -2.93 -24.45
N ILE A 136 4.26 -2.25 -24.47
CA ILE A 136 4.08 -1.01 -25.23
C ILE A 136 4.61 0.15 -24.39
N LEU A 137 5.62 0.83 -24.92
CA LEU A 137 6.33 1.90 -24.25
C LEU A 137 5.64 3.27 -24.46
N PRO A 138 5.86 4.25 -23.54
CA PRO A 138 5.38 5.62 -23.72
C PRO A 138 5.89 6.25 -25.01
N GLN A 139 5.05 7.06 -25.66
CA GLN A 139 5.31 7.63 -27.00
C GLN A 139 6.35 8.76 -27.00
N GLU A 140 6.75 9.25 -25.83
CA GLU A 140 7.76 10.31 -25.64
C GLU A 140 9.20 9.81 -25.77
N LEU A 141 9.39 8.49 -25.80
CA LEU A 141 10.72 7.89 -25.89
C LEU A 141 11.25 7.94 -27.32
N GLU A 142 12.56 8.13 -27.46
CA GLU A 142 13.24 8.15 -28.76
C GLU A 142 13.71 6.74 -29.16
N PRO A 143 13.48 6.31 -30.41
CA PRO A 143 14.04 5.06 -30.92
C PRO A 143 15.56 4.99 -30.77
N GLY A 144 16.07 3.84 -30.33
CA GLY A 144 17.49 3.64 -30.06
C GLY A 144 17.94 3.94 -28.63
N THR A 145 17.06 4.54 -27.80
CA THR A 145 17.35 4.72 -26.38
C THR A 145 17.55 3.36 -25.72
N PRO A 146 18.65 3.11 -24.98
CA PRO A 146 18.85 1.86 -24.25
C PRO A 146 17.72 1.63 -23.23
N ILE A 147 17.15 0.44 -23.21
CA ILE A 147 16.07 0.10 -22.27
C ILE A 147 16.53 0.22 -20.81
N SER A 148 17.81 -0.01 -20.53
CA SER A 148 18.39 0.22 -19.19
C SER A 148 18.32 1.67 -18.69
N GLN A 149 18.02 2.64 -19.57
CA GLN A 149 17.75 4.03 -19.19
C GLN A 149 16.25 4.31 -18.97
N VAL A 150 15.39 3.44 -19.49
CA VAL A 150 13.92 3.52 -19.33
C VAL A 150 13.47 2.74 -18.10
N VAL A 151 14.08 1.58 -17.88
CA VAL A 151 13.82 0.72 -16.72
C VAL A 151 14.67 1.18 -15.55
N LYS A 152 14.02 1.48 -14.45
CA LYS A 152 14.71 1.69 -13.18
C LYS A 152 14.89 0.35 -12.50
N ALA A 153 16.13 0.04 -12.12
CA ALA A 153 16.38 -1.13 -11.30
C ALA A 153 15.76 -0.93 -9.91
N ASP A 154 15.02 -1.92 -9.45
CA ASP A 154 14.50 -1.95 -8.08
C ASP A 154 14.88 -3.28 -7.40
N THR A 155 15.00 -3.25 -6.08
CA THR A 155 15.17 -4.45 -5.27
C THR A 155 13.88 -4.69 -4.50
N LEU A 156 13.21 -5.78 -4.84
CA LEU A 156 11.99 -6.22 -4.17
C LEU A 156 12.36 -7.17 -3.04
N VAL A 157 12.04 -6.78 -1.83
CA VAL A 157 12.39 -7.53 -0.61
C VAL A 157 11.12 -8.15 -0.02
N GLU A 158 11.16 -9.45 0.24
CA GLU A 158 10.08 -10.14 0.95
C GLU A 158 10.39 -10.24 2.43
N VAL A 159 9.52 -9.63 3.26
CA VAL A 159 9.68 -9.57 4.72
C VAL A 159 8.56 -10.34 5.40
N GLU A 160 8.94 -11.24 6.32
CA GLU A 160 8.01 -11.86 7.27
C GLU A 160 7.77 -10.89 8.44
N VAL A 161 6.58 -10.29 8.45
CA VAL A 161 6.16 -9.38 9.52
C VAL A 161 5.46 -10.16 10.62
N THR A 162 5.99 -10.10 11.83
CA THR A 162 5.41 -10.77 13.01
C THR A 162 4.05 -10.16 13.38
N PRO A 163 3.11 -10.95 13.95
CA PRO A 163 1.74 -10.48 14.22
C PRO A 163 1.64 -9.29 15.20
N ASN A 164 2.66 -9.08 16.03
CA ASN A 164 2.71 -7.97 16.99
C ASN A 164 3.23 -6.65 16.38
N ARG A 165 3.76 -6.68 15.14
CA ARG A 165 4.32 -5.50 14.45
C ARG A 165 3.48 -5.10 13.21
N PRO A 166 2.17 -4.82 13.36
CA PRO A 166 1.33 -4.39 12.24
C PRO A 166 1.77 -3.05 11.63
N ASP A 167 2.48 -2.22 12.36
CA ASP A 167 3.10 -0.98 11.89
C ASP A 167 4.05 -1.22 10.70
N LEU A 168 4.72 -2.37 10.66
CA LEU A 168 5.64 -2.75 9.57
C LEU A 168 4.92 -3.28 8.32
N LEU A 169 3.59 -3.38 8.32
CA LEU A 169 2.81 -3.75 7.12
C LEU A 169 2.60 -2.57 6.15
N SER A 170 3.57 -1.65 6.11
CA SER A 170 3.57 -0.48 5.23
C SER A 170 5.00 -0.05 4.89
N HIS A 171 5.18 0.62 3.74
CA HIS A 171 6.47 1.20 3.37
C HIS A 171 6.90 2.28 4.35
N ASN A 172 5.96 3.12 4.78
CA ASN A 172 6.24 4.18 5.75
C ASN A 172 6.70 3.64 7.10
N GLY A 173 6.03 2.60 7.63
CA GLY A 173 6.42 1.96 8.89
C GLY A 173 7.78 1.27 8.79
N MET A 174 8.00 0.54 7.68
CA MET A 174 9.28 -0.13 7.45
C MET A 174 10.43 0.86 7.24
N ALA A 175 10.19 1.98 6.55
CA ALA A 175 11.20 3.03 6.37
C ALA A 175 11.57 3.70 7.70
N TYR A 176 10.61 3.81 8.62
CA TYR A 176 10.87 4.32 9.96
C TYR A 176 11.83 3.39 10.75
N GLU A 177 11.57 2.09 10.72
CA GLU A 177 12.44 1.08 11.32
C GLU A 177 13.84 1.10 10.71
N LEU A 178 13.93 1.14 9.38
CA LEU A 178 15.19 1.23 8.66
C LEU A 178 15.99 2.49 8.97
N ALA A 179 15.32 3.63 9.13
CA ALA A 179 15.97 4.88 9.54
C ALA A 179 16.63 4.73 10.92
N ALA A 180 15.93 4.07 11.87
CA ALA A 180 16.46 3.79 13.19
C ALA A 180 17.67 2.85 13.15
N ILE A 181 17.60 1.75 12.39
CA ILE A 181 18.67 0.76 12.23
C ILE A 181 19.92 1.40 11.61
N SER A 182 19.72 2.15 10.54
CA SER A 182 20.82 2.74 9.75
C SER A 182 21.40 4.02 10.34
N GLY A 183 20.74 4.60 11.37
CA GLY A 183 21.09 5.92 11.90
C GLY A 183 20.87 7.05 10.89
N ARG A 184 20.04 6.83 9.85
CA ARG A 184 19.70 7.80 8.81
C ARG A 184 18.44 8.57 9.18
N GLY A 185 18.23 9.72 8.52
CA GLY A 185 17.01 10.49 8.71
C GLY A 185 15.79 9.80 8.12
N TYR A 186 14.67 9.86 8.84
CA TYR A 186 13.35 9.48 8.35
C TYR A 186 12.63 10.72 7.80
N ARG A 187 12.03 10.58 6.63
CA ARG A 187 11.20 11.59 5.97
C ARG A 187 9.75 11.12 6.01
N PRO A 188 8.91 11.68 6.90
CA PRO A 188 7.50 11.29 6.98
C PRO A 188 6.74 11.62 5.71
N VAL A 189 5.71 10.84 5.40
CA VAL A 189 4.74 11.19 4.36
C VAL A 189 4.11 12.53 4.74
N SER A 190 4.21 13.51 3.83
CA SER A 190 3.58 14.82 4.03
C SER A 190 2.08 14.68 3.82
N ILE A 191 1.29 14.89 4.88
CA ILE A 191 -0.17 14.85 4.86
C ILE A 191 -0.64 16.04 5.67
N ASP A 192 -1.41 16.93 5.04
CA ASP A 192 -2.02 18.08 5.73
C ASP A 192 -3.34 17.66 6.38
N ASP A 193 -3.25 16.92 7.47
CA ASP A 193 -4.39 16.51 8.27
C ASP A 193 -4.89 17.62 9.21
N ALA A 194 -4.10 18.65 9.46
CA ALA A 194 -4.49 19.78 10.31
C ALA A 194 -5.43 20.77 9.62
N GLY A 195 -5.36 20.89 8.29
CA GLY A 195 -6.22 21.75 7.49
C GLY A 195 -7.56 21.15 7.08
N VAL A 196 -7.81 19.87 7.40
CA VAL A 196 -9.00 19.14 6.95
C VAL A 196 -10.26 19.58 7.70
N ALA A 197 -11.30 19.91 6.96
CA ALA A 197 -12.61 20.20 7.54
C ALA A 197 -13.24 18.89 8.06
N LEU A 198 -13.46 18.82 9.37
CA LEU A 198 -14.11 17.68 10.03
C LEU A 198 -15.52 18.08 10.44
N GLU A 199 -16.48 17.20 10.14
CA GLU A 199 -17.88 17.35 10.57
C GLU A 199 -18.36 16.07 11.25
N PRO A 200 -19.21 16.20 12.30
CA PRO A 200 -19.92 15.04 12.84
C PRO A 200 -20.74 14.37 11.75
N ALA A 201 -20.65 13.04 11.66
CA ALA A 201 -21.33 12.30 10.60
C ALA A 201 -22.87 12.39 10.65
N GLY A 202 -23.44 12.73 11.80
CA GLY A 202 -24.88 12.83 11.98
C GLY A 202 -25.58 11.53 11.56
N ASP A 203 -26.61 11.68 10.71
CA ASP A 203 -27.32 10.53 10.16
C ASP A 203 -26.61 9.89 8.95
N PHE A 204 -25.55 10.52 8.41
CA PHE A 204 -24.88 9.99 7.22
C PHE A 204 -24.04 8.73 7.52
N VAL A 205 -23.41 8.65 8.70
CA VAL A 205 -22.72 7.44 9.15
C VAL A 205 -23.21 7.07 10.55
N ARG A 206 -23.82 5.90 10.70
CA ARG A 206 -24.31 5.37 11.96
C ARG A 206 -23.56 4.12 12.36
N LEU A 207 -23.06 4.09 13.60
CA LEU A 207 -22.36 2.94 14.18
C LEU A 207 -23.33 2.21 15.13
N ASP A 208 -24.01 1.16 14.62
CA ASP A 208 -24.91 0.34 15.44
C ASP A 208 -24.13 -0.65 16.33
N GLN A 209 -22.84 -0.87 16.02
CA GLN A 209 -21.93 -1.73 16.79
C GLN A 209 -20.63 -0.97 17.14
N PRO A 210 -20.67 0.06 17.98
CA PRO A 210 -19.52 0.87 18.32
C PRO A 210 -18.40 0.09 19.04
N GLU A 211 -18.71 -1.08 19.63
CA GLU A 211 -17.72 -1.97 20.22
C GLU A 211 -16.86 -2.72 19.17
N LEU A 212 -17.40 -2.93 17.97
CA LEU A 212 -16.75 -3.62 16.86
C LEU A 212 -16.15 -2.62 15.85
N ASN A 213 -16.78 -1.46 15.71
CA ASN A 213 -16.32 -0.35 14.88
C ASN A 213 -16.52 0.98 15.63
N PRO A 214 -15.58 1.37 16.50
CA PRO A 214 -15.71 2.58 17.33
C PRO A 214 -15.37 3.88 16.60
N TYR A 215 -14.70 3.80 15.43
CA TYR A 215 -14.22 4.96 14.69
C TYR A 215 -14.34 4.74 13.18
N TYR A 216 -15.03 5.64 12.51
CA TYR A 216 -15.27 5.60 11.08
C TYR A 216 -15.24 7.02 10.50
N THR A 217 -14.55 7.18 9.39
CA THR A 217 -14.56 8.41 8.60
C THR A 217 -15.06 8.13 7.20
N ALA A 218 -15.85 9.05 6.67
CA ALA A 218 -16.36 9.00 5.31
C ALA A 218 -16.20 10.35 4.62
N VAL A 219 -15.79 10.33 3.34
CA VAL A 219 -15.70 11.51 2.49
C VAL A 219 -16.50 11.26 1.22
N LYS A 220 -17.43 12.16 0.88
CA LYS A 220 -18.09 12.14 -0.42
C LYS A 220 -17.23 12.88 -1.42
N ILE A 221 -16.95 12.27 -2.55
CA ILE A 221 -16.20 12.93 -3.63
C ILE A 221 -17.04 12.83 -4.89
N SER A 222 -17.48 13.98 -5.40
CA SER A 222 -18.38 14.07 -6.55
C SER A 222 -17.63 14.54 -7.78
N GLY A 223 -18.05 14.04 -8.96
CA GLY A 223 -17.48 14.41 -10.24
C GLY A 223 -16.10 13.78 -10.51
N VAL A 224 -15.82 12.61 -9.94
CA VAL A 224 -14.60 11.88 -10.25
C VAL A 224 -14.67 11.27 -11.65
N LYS A 225 -13.53 11.16 -12.30
CA LYS A 225 -13.36 10.41 -13.53
C LYS A 225 -12.58 9.13 -13.27
N VAL A 226 -13.26 8.00 -13.31
CA VAL A 226 -12.61 6.69 -13.24
C VAL A 226 -11.89 6.44 -14.56
N GLN A 227 -10.61 6.15 -14.49
CA GLN A 227 -9.75 5.90 -15.65
C GLN A 227 -8.53 5.07 -15.22
N GLU A 228 -7.71 4.72 -16.19
CA GLU A 228 -6.44 4.04 -15.95
C GLU A 228 -5.52 4.89 -15.06
N SER A 229 -4.81 4.24 -14.13
CA SER A 229 -3.85 4.89 -13.26
C SER A 229 -2.62 5.38 -14.01
N PRO A 230 -1.98 6.48 -13.55
CA PRO A 230 -0.71 6.92 -14.11
C PRO A 230 0.39 5.88 -13.86
N GLU A 231 1.40 5.87 -14.73
CA GLU A 231 2.43 4.84 -14.75
C GLU A 231 3.16 4.67 -13.40
N TRP A 232 3.52 5.78 -12.74
CA TRP A 232 4.19 5.72 -11.44
C TRP A 232 3.39 4.96 -10.37
N LEU A 233 2.04 5.07 -10.40
CA LEU A 233 1.16 4.40 -9.45
C LEU A 233 1.07 2.90 -9.77
N LYS A 234 0.96 2.56 -11.06
CA LYS A 234 0.97 1.18 -11.52
C LYS A 234 2.29 0.49 -11.16
N GLU A 235 3.43 1.13 -11.43
CA GLU A 235 4.76 0.59 -11.10
C GLU A 235 4.89 0.23 -9.64
N ARG A 236 4.42 1.09 -8.72
CA ARG A 236 4.46 0.81 -7.29
C ARG A 236 3.58 -0.34 -6.85
N LEU A 237 2.37 -0.43 -7.41
CA LEU A 237 1.45 -1.52 -7.11
C LEU A 237 1.99 -2.85 -7.63
N VAL A 238 2.51 -2.86 -8.85
CA VAL A 238 3.12 -4.04 -9.46
C VAL A 238 4.33 -4.51 -8.65
N ALA A 239 5.20 -3.59 -8.20
CA ALA A 239 6.36 -3.92 -7.36
C ALA A 239 5.99 -4.64 -6.05
N VAL A 240 4.81 -4.37 -5.49
CA VAL A 240 4.30 -5.08 -4.31
C VAL A 240 3.43 -6.29 -4.63
N GLY A 241 3.31 -6.65 -5.93
CA GLY A 241 2.60 -7.83 -6.40
C GLY A 241 1.10 -7.62 -6.65
N LEU A 242 0.64 -6.37 -6.72
CA LEU A 242 -0.74 -6.03 -7.03
C LEU A 242 -0.93 -5.74 -8.52
N ARG A 243 -2.07 -6.15 -9.05
CA ARG A 243 -2.49 -5.80 -10.40
C ARG A 243 -3.25 -4.47 -10.38
N PRO A 244 -2.84 -3.44 -11.13
CA PRO A 244 -3.60 -2.22 -11.30
C PRO A 244 -5.00 -2.47 -11.88
N ILE A 245 -5.99 -1.71 -11.43
CA ILE A 245 -7.39 -1.83 -11.85
C ILE A 245 -7.87 -0.51 -12.44
N ASN A 246 -7.97 0.54 -11.64
CA ASN A 246 -8.31 1.90 -12.03
C ASN A 246 -7.79 2.89 -10.99
N ASN A 247 -7.75 4.17 -11.32
CA ASN A 247 -7.18 5.21 -10.47
C ASN A 247 -7.79 5.29 -9.06
N ILE A 248 -9.07 4.99 -8.86
CA ILE A 248 -9.71 5.03 -7.54
C ILE A 248 -9.28 3.84 -6.67
N VAL A 249 -9.41 2.63 -7.19
CA VAL A 249 -9.05 1.39 -6.48
C VAL A 249 -7.54 1.35 -6.23
N ASP A 250 -6.76 1.76 -7.20
CA ASP A 250 -5.29 1.76 -7.12
C ASP A 250 -4.78 2.76 -6.07
N ILE A 251 -5.43 3.92 -5.92
CA ILE A 251 -5.12 4.87 -4.84
C ILE A 251 -5.41 4.25 -3.47
N THR A 252 -6.53 3.56 -3.29
CA THR A 252 -6.83 2.89 -2.00
C THR A 252 -5.80 1.82 -1.67
N ASN A 253 -5.38 1.03 -2.66
CA ASN A 253 -4.32 0.03 -2.52
C ASN A 253 -2.95 0.67 -2.26
N PHE A 254 -2.64 1.77 -2.94
CA PHE A 254 -1.40 2.51 -2.72
C PHE A 254 -1.30 3.02 -1.27
N VAL A 255 -2.34 3.67 -0.75
CA VAL A 255 -2.37 4.18 0.63
C VAL A 255 -2.30 3.04 1.64
N LEU A 256 -2.93 1.90 1.35
CA LEU A 256 -2.81 0.70 2.17
C LEU A 256 -1.35 0.24 2.28
N HIS A 257 -0.59 0.22 1.19
CA HIS A 257 0.82 -0.17 1.19
C HIS A 257 1.76 0.95 1.65
N GLU A 258 1.39 2.21 1.45
CA GLU A 258 2.14 3.38 1.91
C GLU A 258 2.06 3.54 3.44
N LEU A 259 0.84 3.54 4.01
CA LEU A 259 0.56 3.88 5.42
C LEU A 259 0.09 2.70 6.30
N GLY A 260 -0.22 1.55 5.71
CA GLY A 260 -0.75 0.39 6.43
C GLY A 260 -2.22 0.55 6.84
N THR A 261 -2.96 1.46 6.18
CA THR A 261 -4.37 1.74 6.49
C THR A 261 -5.25 1.28 5.34
N PRO A 262 -6.04 0.21 5.53
CA PRO A 262 -7.00 -0.19 4.52
C PRO A 262 -8.09 0.87 4.34
N LEU A 263 -8.44 1.13 3.10
CA LEU A 263 -9.49 2.04 2.67
C LEU A 263 -10.45 1.30 1.72
N HIS A 264 -11.68 1.80 1.61
CA HIS A 264 -12.62 1.33 0.61
C HIS A 264 -13.35 2.49 -0.06
N ALA A 265 -13.64 2.34 -1.34
CA ALA A 265 -14.42 3.32 -2.11
C ALA A 265 -15.70 2.66 -2.61
N PHE A 266 -16.84 3.19 -2.18
CA PHE A 266 -18.15 2.79 -2.68
C PHE A 266 -18.58 3.70 -3.82
N ASP A 267 -19.26 3.15 -4.82
CA ASP A 267 -20.03 3.92 -5.79
C ASP A 267 -21.23 4.57 -5.06
N ALA A 268 -21.25 5.90 -4.96
CA ALA A 268 -22.26 6.61 -4.20
C ALA A 268 -23.68 6.38 -4.74
N ALA A 269 -23.85 6.11 -6.04
CA ALA A 269 -25.14 5.81 -6.64
C ALA A 269 -25.74 4.47 -6.16
N LYS A 270 -24.90 3.59 -5.61
CA LYS A 270 -25.29 2.27 -5.11
C LYS A 270 -25.54 2.24 -3.59
N VAL A 271 -25.35 3.38 -2.90
CA VAL A 271 -25.53 3.52 -1.46
C VAL A 271 -26.76 4.34 -1.17
N GLN A 272 -27.76 3.76 -0.52
CA GLN A 272 -29.02 4.45 -0.18
C GLN A 272 -28.93 5.14 1.19
N GLY A 273 -29.08 6.46 1.19
CA GLY A 273 -29.16 7.28 2.40
C GLY A 273 -27.80 7.57 3.05
N GLY A 274 -27.03 6.58 3.38
CA GLY A 274 -25.75 6.70 4.06
C GLY A 274 -25.23 5.34 4.52
N ILE A 275 -24.21 5.34 5.37
CA ILE A 275 -23.51 4.15 5.84
C ILE A 275 -24.00 3.74 7.24
N VAL A 276 -24.16 2.46 7.46
CA VAL A 276 -24.49 1.86 8.77
C VAL A 276 -23.54 0.69 9.02
N THR A 277 -22.82 0.71 10.12
CA THR A 277 -22.07 -0.47 10.55
C THR A 277 -22.88 -1.26 11.57
N ARG A 278 -23.22 -2.49 11.24
CA ARG A 278 -24.05 -3.39 12.04
C ARG A 278 -23.53 -4.82 12.00
N THR A 279 -24.02 -5.70 12.83
CA THR A 279 -23.83 -7.14 12.60
C THR A 279 -24.75 -7.62 11.46
N ALA A 280 -24.33 -8.64 10.76
CA ALA A 280 -25.14 -9.27 9.73
C ALA A 280 -26.40 -9.94 10.32
N TYR A 281 -27.41 -10.12 9.50
CA TYR A 281 -28.52 -10.98 9.84
C TYR A 281 -28.11 -12.44 9.67
N GLU A 282 -28.73 -13.33 10.42
CA GLU A 282 -28.48 -14.77 10.28
C GLU A 282 -28.85 -15.26 8.88
N GLY A 283 -27.90 -15.86 8.17
CA GLY A 283 -28.08 -16.31 6.80
C GLY A 283 -28.05 -15.21 5.73
N GLU A 284 -27.71 -13.98 6.09
CA GLU A 284 -27.49 -12.90 5.11
C GLU A 284 -26.38 -13.26 4.14
N THR A 285 -26.58 -13.04 2.84
CA THR A 285 -25.55 -13.32 1.83
C THR A 285 -25.01 -12.04 1.22
N ILE A 286 -23.73 -12.09 0.84
CA ILE A 286 -23.07 -11.00 0.11
C ILE A 286 -22.15 -11.62 -0.95
N LYS A 287 -22.24 -11.11 -2.17
CA LYS A 287 -21.27 -11.39 -3.22
C LYS A 287 -20.10 -10.43 -3.08
N ALA A 288 -18.91 -10.96 -2.78
CA ALA A 288 -17.71 -10.16 -2.53
C ALA A 288 -16.92 -9.88 -3.83
N LEU A 289 -15.92 -8.97 -3.74
CA LEU A 289 -15.08 -8.55 -4.87
C LEU A 289 -14.27 -9.68 -5.52
N ASP A 290 -14.10 -10.82 -4.86
CA ASP A 290 -13.50 -12.04 -5.43
C ASP A 290 -14.47 -12.84 -6.30
N GLY A 291 -15.71 -12.37 -6.45
CA GLY A 291 -16.79 -13.00 -7.22
C GLY A 291 -17.51 -14.13 -6.52
N GLN A 292 -17.15 -14.47 -5.27
CA GLN A 292 -17.78 -15.51 -4.49
C GLN A 292 -18.91 -14.97 -3.62
N GLU A 293 -19.92 -15.81 -3.36
CA GLU A 293 -21.01 -15.51 -2.44
C GLU A 293 -20.73 -16.11 -1.06
N TYR A 294 -20.83 -15.26 -0.04
CA TYR A 294 -20.58 -15.63 1.35
C TYR A 294 -21.85 -15.55 2.18
N THR A 295 -22.11 -16.59 2.97
CA THR A 295 -23.18 -16.61 3.96
C THR A 295 -22.66 -16.12 5.30
N LEU A 296 -23.27 -15.04 5.80
CA LEU A 296 -22.91 -14.37 7.04
C LEU A 296 -23.78 -14.86 8.21
N ASN A 297 -23.35 -14.56 9.42
CA ASN A 297 -24.10 -14.81 10.64
C ASN A 297 -24.12 -13.57 11.55
N CYS A 298 -24.88 -13.61 12.61
CA CYS A 298 -25.09 -12.48 13.53
C CYS A 298 -23.82 -12.03 14.30
N THR A 299 -22.67 -12.70 14.15
CA THR A 299 -21.37 -12.26 14.74
C THR A 299 -20.50 -11.51 13.77
N ASP A 300 -20.82 -11.54 12.47
CA ASP A 300 -20.04 -10.85 11.45
C ASP A 300 -20.45 -9.39 11.37
N LEU A 301 -19.46 -8.50 11.34
CA LEU A 301 -19.69 -7.09 11.12
C LEU A 301 -19.84 -6.82 9.61
N VAL A 302 -20.84 -6.05 9.24
CA VAL A 302 -21.02 -5.55 7.87
C VAL A 302 -21.08 -4.03 7.86
N VAL A 303 -20.59 -3.47 6.76
CA VAL A 303 -20.88 -2.11 6.35
C VAL A 303 -22.09 -2.20 5.44
N ALA A 304 -23.19 -1.55 5.81
CA ALA A 304 -24.45 -1.57 5.08
C ALA A 304 -24.88 -0.14 4.74
N ASP A 305 -25.87 0.00 3.87
CA ASP A 305 -26.55 1.27 3.67
C ASP A 305 -27.77 1.42 4.60
N GLN A 306 -28.43 2.57 4.55
CA GLN A 306 -29.61 2.81 5.40
C GLN A 306 -30.85 2.05 4.99
N SER A 307 -30.89 1.44 3.81
CA SER A 307 -31.93 0.48 3.44
C SER A 307 -31.76 -0.89 4.10
N GLY A 308 -30.59 -1.12 4.70
CA GLY A 308 -30.20 -2.38 5.32
C GLY A 308 -29.42 -3.32 4.40
N LYS A 309 -29.11 -2.94 3.16
CA LYS A 309 -28.32 -3.73 2.22
C LYS A 309 -26.86 -3.77 2.65
N ALA A 310 -26.29 -4.96 2.80
CA ALA A 310 -24.85 -5.13 3.04
C ALA A 310 -24.04 -4.67 1.81
N LEU A 311 -23.05 -3.81 2.03
CA LEU A 311 -22.14 -3.25 1.03
C LEU A 311 -20.75 -3.86 1.12
N ALA A 312 -20.32 -4.29 2.31
CA ALA A 312 -19.03 -4.91 2.56
C ALA A 312 -19.07 -5.79 3.82
N ILE A 313 -18.20 -6.79 3.86
CA ILE A 313 -17.86 -7.52 5.09
C ILE A 313 -16.83 -6.68 5.84
N GLY A 314 -17.22 -6.11 6.99
CA GLY A 314 -16.47 -5.09 7.71
C GLY A 314 -15.02 -5.46 8.00
N GLY A 315 -14.08 -4.74 7.42
CA GLY A 315 -12.64 -4.96 7.54
C GLY A 315 -12.09 -6.20 6.83
N VAL A 316 -12.95 -6.95 6.10
CA VAL A 316 -12.53 -8.18 5.39
C VAL A 316 -12.51 -7.95 3.88
N MET A 317 -13.65 -7.68 3.26
CA MET A 317 -13.74 -7.49 1.81
C MET A 317 -14.96 -6.71 1.39
N GLY A 318 -14.80 -5.84 0.39
CA GLY A 318 -15.91 -5.12 -0.24
C GLY A 318 -16.87 -6.02 -1.00
N GLY A 319 -18.12 -5.59 -1.14
CA GLY A 319 -19.11 -6.23 -1.98
C GLY A 319 -18.98 -5.83 -3.45
N GLU A 320 -19.19 -6.78 -4.36
CA GLU A 320 -19.09 -6.55 -5.81
C GLU A 320 -20.11 -5.48 -6.28
N GLU A 321 -21.34 -5.55 -5.77
CA GLU A 321 -22.42 -4.67 -6.22
C GLU A 321 -22.23 -3.20 -5.83
N SER A 322 -21.52 -2.91 -4.75
CA SER A 322 -21.23 -1.55 -4.26
C SER A 322 -19.93 -0.96 -4.78
N GLY A 323 -19.13 -1.76 -5.49
CA GLY A 323 -17.81 -1.37 -5.98
C GLY A 323 -17.84 -0.29 -7.07
N VAL A 324 -16.74 0.42 -7.19
CA VAL A 324 -16.48 1.42 -8.25
C VAL A 324 -16.35 0.74 -9.60
N THR A 325 -16.94 1.35 -10.63
CA THR A 325 -16.88 0.91 -12.02
C THR A 325 -16.46 2.07 -12.92
N ASP A 326 -16.16 1.82 -14.19
CA ASP A 326 -15.79 2.87 -15.15
C ASP A 326 -16.88 3.94 -15.34
N ALA A 327 -18.13 3.62 -15.00
CA ALA A 327 -19.27 4.55 -15.07
C ALA A 327 -19.49 5.37 -13.79
N THR A 328 -18.72 5.10 -12.74
CA THR A 328 -18.88 5.79 -11.44
C THR A 328 -18.38 7.23 -11.54
N THR A 329 -19.22 8.18 -11.10
CA THR A 329 -18.93 9.62 -11.07
C THR A 329 -18.82 10.19 -9.67
N ASP A 330 -19.39 9.50 -8.70
CA ASP A 330 -19.44 9.95 -7.30
C ASP A 330 -19.11 8.77 -6.40
N ILE A 331 -18.24 8.99 -5.43
CA ILE A 331 -17.79 7.94 -4.51
C ILE A 331 -17.99 8.35 -3.04
N ILE A 332 -18.10 7.35 -2.19
CA ILE A 332 -17.95 7.48 -0.74
C ILE A 332 -16.67 6.75 -0.35
N LEU A 333 -15.66 7.51 0.08
CA LEU A 333 -14.40 6.95 0.56
C LEU A 333 -14.54 6.63 2.04
N GLU A 334 -14.33 5.37 2.38
CA GLU A 334 -14.28 4.84 3.75
C GLU A 334 -12.84 4.79 4.27
N SER A 335 -12.66 5.24 5.51
CA SER A 335 -11.51 4.87 6.33
C SER A 335 -12.01 4.61 7.76
N ALA A 336 -11.70 3.43 8.30
CA ALA A 336 -12.28 3.00 9.56
C ALA A 336 -11.28 2.21 10.42
N TRP A 337 -11.63 2.09 11.70
CA TRP A 337 -10.97 1.16 12.62
C TRP A 337 -11.95 0.06 13.00
N PHE A 338 -11.59 -1.18 12.69
CA PHE A 338 -12.36 -2.37 13.04
C PHE A 338 -11.66 -3.17 14.13
N LYS A 339 -12.45 -3.76 15.04
CA LYS A 339 -11.91 -4.59 16.13
C LYS A 339 -11.16 -5.81 15.60
N PRO A 340 -9.85 -5.95 15.88
CA PRO A 340 -9.02 -7.02 15.30
C PRO A 340 -9.55 -8.42 15.51
N SER A 341 -10.08 -8.72 16.71
CA SER A 341 -10.64 -10.04 17.02
C SER A 341 -11.90 -10.38 16.22
N SER A 342 -12.73 -9.38 15.90
CA SER A 342 -13.92 -9.55 15.07
C SER A 342 -13.52 -9.86 13.62
N VAL A 343 -12.64 -9.05 13.03
CA VAL A 343 -12.13 -9.27 11.67
C VAL A 343 -11.49 -10.65 11.54
N ARG A 344 -10.64 -11.03 12.50
CA ARG A 344 -10.01 -12.36 12.54
C ARG A 344 -11.02 -13.49 12.59
N ALA A 345 -12.07 -13.37 13.42
CA ALA A 345 -13.09 -14.41 13.56
C ALA A 345 -13.86 -14.61 12.23
N THR A 346 -14.31 -13.49 11.62
CA THR A 346 -15.03 -13.50 10.34
C THR A 346 -14.16 -14.04 9.20
N SER A 347 -12.92 -13.51 9.05
CA SER A 347 -11.97 -13.96 8.02
C SER A 347 -11.69 -15.46 8.08
N ARG A 348 -11.45 -16.00 9.29
CA ARG A 348 -11.20 -17.42 9.48
C ARG A 348 -12.43 -18.30 9.22
N ARG A 349 -13.61 -17.86 9.69
CA ARG A 349 -14.85 -18.61 9.49
C ARG A 349 -15.22 -18.70 8.03
N LEU A 350 -15.04 -17.62 7.27
CA LEU A 350 -15.33 -17.58 5.84
C LEU A 350 -14.18 -18.14 4.97
N ALA A 351 -13.04 -18.50 5.57
CA ALA A 351 -11.79 -18.83 4.86
C ALA A 351 -11.41 -17.75 3.83
N LEU A 352 -11.71 -16.47 4.13
CA LEU A 352 -11.52 -15.32 3.28
C LEU A 352 -10.44 -14.42 3.86
N SER A 353 -9.29 -14.34 3.19
CA SER A 353 -8.18 -13.46 3.56
C SER A 353 -7.93 -12.44 2.47
N SER A 354 -7.75 -11.20 2.87
CA SER A 354 -7.38 -10.08 1.99
C SER A 354 -6.25 -9.27 2.62
N ASP A 355 -5.63 -8.38 1.85
CA ASP A 355 -4.64 -7.42 2.36
C ASP A 355 -5.21 -6.52 3.47
N SER A 356 -6.49 -6.19 3.38
CA SER A 356 -7.22 -5.44 4.40
C SER A 356 -7.41 -6.26 5.68
N SER A 357 -7.96 -7.49 5.57
CA SER A 357 -8.18 -8.35 6.73
C SER A 357 -6.86 -8.72 7.43
N TYR A 358 -5.80 -8.94 6.66
CA TYR A 358 -4.47 -9.24 7.17
C TYR A 358 -3.92 -8.13 8.07
N ARG A 359 -4.22 -6.86 7.75
CA ARG A 359 -3.84 -5.70 8.57
C ARG A 359 -4.79 -5.49 9.74
N PHE A 360 -6.10 -5.47 9.49
CA PHE A 360 -7.08 -5.26 10.54
C PHE A 360 -7.04 -6.33 11.64
N GLU A 361 -6.86 -7.61 11.30
CA GLU A 361 -6.81 -8.69 12.29
C GLU A 361 -5.60 -8.62 13.22
N ARG A 362 -4.54 -7.90 12.82
CA ARG A 362 -3.34 -7.64 13.63
C ARG A 362 -3.43 -6.33 14.40
N GLY A 363 -4.35 -5.47 14.00
CA GLY A 363 -4.55 -4.13 14.53
C GLY A 363 -3.96 -3.06 13.61
N THR A 364 -4.77 -2.05 13.31
CA THR A 364 -4.34 -0.85 12.61
C THR A 364 -4.33 0.32 13.60
N SER A 365 -3.46 1.30 13.37
CA SER A 365 -3.46 2.50 14.22
C SER A 365 -4.71 3.34 13.95
N ALA A 366 -5.48 3.65 14.98
CA ALA A 366 -6.63 4.56 14.87
C ALA A 366 -6.21 5.97 14.41
N TRP A 367 -4.97 6.37 14.67
CA TRP A 367 -4.38 7.63 14.19
C TRP A 367 -4.26 7.67 12.66
N ASN A 368 -3.98 6.54 12.04
CA ASN A 368 -3.85 6.47 10.59
C ASN A 368 -5.20 6.51 9.85
N VAL A 369 -6.32 6.32 10.53
CA VAL A 369 -7.66 6.36 9.89
C VAL A 369 -7.89 7.71 9.20
N LEU A 370 -7.73 8.82 9.91
CA LEU A 370 -7.87 10.15 9.30
C LEU A 370 -6.75 10.43 8.29
N ARG A 371 -5.51 10.13 8.63
CA ARG A 371 -4.36 10.37 7.73
C ARG A 371 -4.47 9.61 6.42
N GLY A 372 -4.89 8.35 6.45
CA GLY A 372 -5.14 7.55 5.26
C GLY A 372 -6.28 8.12 4.41
N SER A 373 -7.36 8.56 5.05
CA SER A 373 -8.48 9.24 4.38
C SER A 373 -8.00 10.50 3.65
N VAL A 374 -7.27 11.39 4.35
CA VAL A 374 -6.75 12.64 3.77
C VAL A 374 -5.80 12.36 2.60
N ARG A 375 -4.86 11.42 2.79
CA ARG A 375 -3.92 11.04 1.73
C ARG A 375 -4.62 10.51 0.48
N ALA A 376 -5.64 9.67 0.65
CA ALA A 376 -6.41 9.16 -0.48
C ALA A 376 -7.23 10.26 -1.16
N VAL A 377 -7.85 11.16 -0.41
CA VAL A 377 -8.58 12.31 -0.96
C VAL A 377 -7.66 13.20 -1.80
N GLU A 378 -6.47 13.56 -1.28
CA GLU A 378 -5.47 14.33 -2.04
C GLU A 378 -5.15 13.68 -3.38
N LEU A 379 -4.84 12.39 -3.37
CA LEU A 379 -4.51 11.63 -4.58
C LEU A 379 -5.69 11.49 -5.54
N ILE A 380 -6.91 11.25 -5.03
CA ILE A 380 -8.12 11.15 -5.85
C ILE A 380 -8.40 12.49 -6.55
N LEU A 381 -8.36 13.61 -5.81
CA LEU A 381 -8.57 14.93 -6.40
C LEU A 381 -7.51 15.26 -7.46
N GLN A 382 -6.27 14.84 -7.25
CA GLN A 382 -5.17 15.03 -8.19
C GLN A 382 -5.32 14.18 -9.47
N LEU A 383 -5.71 12.89 -9.33
CA LEU A 383 -5.66 11.91 -10.43
C LEU A 383 -7.01 11.63 -11.08
N ALA A 384 -8.11 11.82 -10.34
CA ALA A 384 -9.45 11.59 -10.83
C ALA A 384 -10.30 12.88 -10.89
N GLY A 385 -9.81 13.97 -10.30
CA GLY A 385 -10.54 15.23 -10.17
C GLY A 385 -11.68 15.13 -9.17
N GLY A 386 -12.69 15.97 -9.35
CA GLY A 386 -13.88 16.01 -8.50
C GLY A 386 -13.80 17.05 -7.39
N THR A 387 -14.78 16.99 -6.48
CA THR A 387 -14.89 17.87 -5.31
C THR A 387 -15.20 17.05 -4.09
N ALA A 388 -14.40 17.19 -3.04
CA ALA A 388 -14.58 16.48 -1.79
C ALA A 388 -15.47 17.29 -0.81
N SER A 389 -16.34 16.59 -0.08
CA SER A 389 -17.01 17.11 1.10
C SER A 389 -16.04 17.28 2.27
N PRO A 390 -16.45 17.93 3.37
CA PRO A 390 -15.80 17.72 4.66
C PRO A 390 -15.70 16.22 5.00
N THR A 391 -14.73 15.86 5.82
CA THR A 391 -14.64 14.49 6.35
C THR A 391 -15.69 14.30 7.44
N TYR A 392 -16.65 13.43 7.20
CA TYR A 392 -17.66 13.03 8.18
C TYR A 392 -17.06 12.04 9.16
N VAL A 393 -17.18 12.34 10.46
CA VAL A 393 -16.61 11.54 11.54
C VAL A 393 -17.71 10.94 12.40
N ALA A 394 -17.72 9.61 12.53
CA ALA A 394 -18.57 8.87 13.45
C ALA A 394 -17.73 8.16 14.51
N GLY A 395 -18.14 8.27 15.77
CA GLY A 395 -17.37 7.73 16.89
C GLY A 395 -16.12 8.53 17.22
N SER A 396 -15.12 7.87 17.77
CA SER A 396 -13.83 8.48 18.16
C SER A 396 -12.69 7.48 18.04
N PRO A 397 -11.45 7.93 17.77
CA PRO A 397 -10.28 7.07 17.84
C PRO A 397 -10.22 6.36 19.20
N VAL A 398 -10.08 5.05 19.19
CA VAL A 398 -9.88 4.30 20.42
C VAL A 398 -8.41 4.43 20.80
N PRO A 399 -8.09 4.84 22.03
CA PRO A 399 -6.75 4.69 22.56
C PRO A 399 -6.33 3.22 22.43
N ASN A 400 -5.05 2.97 22.11
CA ASN A 400 -4.56 1.60 22.15
C ASN A 400 -4.95 0.95 23.48
N PRO A 401 -5.70 -0.17 23.52
CA PRO A 401 -6.16 -0.81 24.76
C PRO A 401 -5.02 -1.11 25.71
N ALA A 402 -3.82 -1.34 25.20
CA ALA A 402 -2.61 -1.53 25.97
C ALA A 402 -2.20 -0.27 26.77
N HIS A 403 -2.59 0.91 26.28
CA HIS A 403 -2.28 2.18 26.95
C HIS A 403 -3.26 2.53 28.08
N ALA A 404 -4.48 1.97 28.04
CA ALA A 404 -5.52 2.26 29.03
C ALA A 404 -5.28 1.61 30.41
N SER A 405 -4.39 0.63 30.52
CA SER A 405 -4.12 -0.14 31.74
C SER A 405 -2.79 0.19 32.42
N MET A 406 -2.03 1.18 31.94
CA MET A 406 -0.74 1.51 32.54
C MET A 406 -0.89 2.35 33.81
N PRO A 407 -0.15 2.03 34.90
CA PRO A 407 -0.17 2.83 36.10
C PRO A 407 0.37 4.24 35.81
N SER A 408 -0.30 5.26 36.36
CA SER A 408 0.17 6.65 36.30
C SER A 408 1.56 6.73 36.93
N CYS A 409 2.57 7.17 36.20
CA CYS A 409 3.82 7.62 36.80
C CYS A 409 3.47 8.81 37.69
N GLY A 410 3.70 8.67 38.99
CA GLY A 410 3.29 9.63 40.01
C GLY A 410 3.94 11.01 39.87
N GLY A 411 3.38 11.84 39.05
CA GLY A 411 3.56 13.28 39.00
C GLY A 411 2.20 13.95 39.14
N ALA A 412 2.14 15.05 39.90
CA ALA A 412 0.90 15.71 40.32
C ALA A 412 0.03 16.27 39.19
N ASP A 413 0.50 16.23 37.92
CA ASP A 413 -0.25 16.60 36.74
C ASP A 413 -0.41 15.33 35.90
N GLY A 414 -1.57 14.67 36.05
CA GLY A 414 -1.92 13.51 35.22
C GLY A 414 -1.84 13.77 33.73
N PRO A 415 -1.81 12.73 32.88
CA PRO A 415 -1.68 12.89 31.44
C PRO A 415 -2.72 13.91 30.95
N VAL A 416 -2.25 14.95 30.27
CA VAL A 416 -3.12 15.97 29.70
C VAL A 416 -4.05 15.26 28.73
N SER A 417 -5.31 15.10 29.15
CA SER A 417 -6.37 14.57 28.31
C SER A 417 -6.61 15.52 27.16
N VAL A 418 -6.18 15.15 25.99
CA VAL A 418 -6.32 15.95 24.78
C VAL A 418 -7.69 15.80 24.12
N PHE A 419 -8.60 14.95 24.69
CA PHE A 419 -9.99 14.77 24.24
C PHE A 419 -10.97 15.88 24.66
N ALA A 420 -10.52 16.89 25.38
CA ALA A 420 -11.41 17.94 25.92
C ALA A 420 -12.00 18.89 24.83
N SER A 421 -11.48 18.88 23.60
CA SER A 421 -11.84 19.87 22.56
C SER A 421 -13.08 19.53 21.73
N LEU A 422 -13.56 18.29 21.72
CA LEU A 422 -14.72 17.88 20.91
C LEU A 422 -16.09 18.39 21.45
N LYS A 423 -16.13 18.96 22.65
CA LYS A 423 -17.39 19.45 23.26
C LYS A 423 -17.76 20.91 22.97
N GLN A 424 -16.92 21.67 22.30
CA GLN A 424 -17.17 23.10 22.08
C GLN A 424 -17.02 23.52 20.62
N GLY A 425 -17.81 23.06 19.68
CA GLY A 425 -18.19 23.73 18.44
C GLY A 425 -17.16 24.56 17.62
N LYS A 426 -15.86 24.39 17.83
CA LYS A 426 -14.77 25.03 17.09
C LYS A 426 -13.80 23.95 16.66
N GLY A 427 -13.80 23.67 15.35
CA GLY A 427 -12.83 22.83 14.65
C GLY A 427 -12.38 21.58 15.41
N ALA A 428 -12.90 20.40 15.05
CA ALA A 428 -12.50 19.14 15.68
C ALA A 428 -11.01 18.89 15.40
N THR A 429 -10.16 18.98 16.43
CA THR A 429 -8.77 18.53 16.37
C THR A 429 -8.74 17.10 16.89
N VAL A 430 -8.37 16.15 16.05
CA VAL A 430 -8.13 14.77 16.49
C VAL A 430 -6.83 14.75 17.28
N THR A 431 -6.93 14.46 18.55
CA THR A 431 -5.78 14.42 19.45
C THR A 431 -5.56 13.00 19.96
N ASN A 432 -4.35 12.51 19.79
CA ASN A 432 -3.94 11.18 20.24
C ASN A 432 -3.56 11.21 21.74
N GLU A 433 -4.17 10.36 22.52
CA GLU A 433 -3.61 10.00 23.83
C GLU A 433 -2.40 9.09 23.59
N LEU A 434 -1.20 9.64 23.80
CA LEU A 434 0.02 8.83 23.77
C LEU A 434 0.07 8.02 25.07
N GLY A 435 0.15 6.70 24.94
CA GLY A 435 0.51 5.84 26.05
C GLY A 435 1.97 6.05 26.46
N PHE A 436 2.32 5.63 27.64
CA PHE A 436 3.72 5.58 28.06
C PHE A 436 4.06 4.21 28.63
N VAL A 437 5.34 3.87 28.58
CA VAL A 437 5.90 2.66 29.14
C VAL A 437 7.14 3.02 29.96
N GLN A 438 7.34 2.32 31.08
CA GLN A 438 8.53 2.50 31.90
C GLN A 438 9.54 1.40 31.58
N LEU A 439 10.76 1.79 31.25
CA LEU A 439 11.92 0.91 31.16
C LEU A 439 12.83 1.20 32.38
N PRO A 440 12.74 0.42 33.46
CA PRO A 440 13.71 0.54 34.52
C PRO A 440 15.11 0.19 34.01
N TRP A 441 16.08 1.09 34.18
CA TRP A 441 17.45 0.86 33.73
C TRP A 441 18.03 -0.45 34.28
N LYS A 442 17.66 -0.82 35.49
CA LYS A 442 18.01 -2.11 36.07
C LYS A 442 17.52 -3.30 35.26
N ALA A 443 16.35 -3.19 34.60
CA ALA A 443 15.83 -4.25 33.73
C ALA A 443 16.67 -4.33 32.45
N LEU A 444 17.03 -3.20 31.86
CA LEU A 444 17.96 -3.16 30.72
C LEU A 444 19.29 -3.81 31.06
N ASP A 445 19.90 -3.47 32.18
CA ASP A 445 21.17 -4.06 32.65
C ASP A 445 21.06 -5.58 32.82
N GLN A 446 19.95 -6.06 33.40
CA GLN A 446 19.72 -7.49 33.59
C GLN A 446 19.56 -8.26 32.30
N ILE A 447 18.79 -7.71 31.33
CA ILE A 447 18.53 -8.37 30.06
C ILE A 447 19.74 -8.33 29.14
N SER A 448 20.42 -7.17 29.07
CA SER A 448 21.59 -6.99 28.19
C SER A 448 22.89 -7.54 28.79
N GLY A 449 22.87 -7.94 30.07
CA GLY A 449 24.10 -8.30 30.81
C GLY A 449 25.06 -7.12 30.96
N GLY A 450 24.53 -5.87 30.95
CA GLY A 450 25.31 -4.63 30.99
C GLY A 450 26.08 -4.31 29.69
N SER A 451 25.74 -4.97 28.60
CA SER A 451 26.38 -4.71 27.29
C SER A 451 25.86 -3.45 26.59
N ILE A 452 24.71 -2.92 27.00
CA ILE A 452 24.09 -1.71 26.47
C ILE A 452 24.09 -0.64 27.56
N SER A 453 24.72 0.50 27.32
CA SER A 453 24.66 1.63 28.26
C SER A 453 23.26 2.27 28.26
N HIS A 454 22.88 2.93 29.36
CA HIS A 454 21.61 3.65 29.44
C HIS A 454 21.49 4.75 28.38
N GLU A 455 22.58 5.40 28.03
CA GLU A 455 22.64 6.41 26.95
C GLU A 455 22.37 5.77 25.59
N GLU A 456 22.95 4.62 25.32
CA GLU A 456 22.72 3.89 24.05
C GLU A 456 21.29 3.35 24.00
N GLY A 457 20.75 2.81 25.08
CA GLY A 457 19.35 2.43 25.20
C GLY A 457 18.40 3.59 24.89
N ALA A 458 18.65 4.75 25.50
CA ALA A 458 17.87 5.97 25.25
C ALA A 458 17.97 6.43 23.78
N ARG A 459 19.16 6.34 23.19
CA ARG A 459 19.38 6.67 21.77
C ARG A 459 18.57 5.76 20.84
N ILE A 460 18.58 4.45 21.09
CA ILE A 460 17.82 3.46 20.29
C ILE A 460 16.33 3.73 20.39
N LEU A 461 15.77 3.89 21.61
CA LEU A 461 14.35 4.16 21.81
C LEU A 461 13.92 5.46 21.15
N THR A 462 14.76 6.49 21.23
CA THR A 462 14.50 7.77 20.54
C THR A 462 14.49 7.60 19.02
N ALA A 463 15.43 6.85 18.46
CA ALA A 463 15.48 6.55 17.03
C ALA A 463 14.23 5.77 16.55
N LEU A 464 13.67 4.91 17.41
CA LEU A 464 12.41 4.19 17.20
C LEU A 464 11.16 5.05 17.49
N GLY A 465 11.32 6.35 17.72
CA GLY A 465 10.23 7.33 17.84
C GLY A 465 9.62 7.48 19.22
N LEU A 466 10.13 6.78 20.20
CA LEU A 466 9.71 7.02 21.58
C LEU A 466 10.28 8.36 22.07
N LYS A 467 9.54 9.02 22.91
CA LYS A 467 9.98 10.29 23.52
C LYS A 467 10.12 10.12 25.01
N GLN A 468 11.29 10.40 25.53
CA GLN A 468 11.55 10.37 26.96
C GLN A 468 10.69 11.43 27.67
N VAL A 469 10.05 11.04 28.76
CA VAL A 469 9.26 11.98 29.58
C VAL A 469 10.21 12.89 30.33
N PRO A 470 10.02 14.23 30.30
CA PRO A 470 10.82 15.16 31.08
C PRO A 470 10.80 14.77 32.58
N ASP A 471 11.94 14.87 33.24
CA ASP A 471 12.13 14.55 34.65
C ASP A 471 11.85 13.09 35.07
N SER A 472 11.63 12.19 34.10
CA SER A 472 11.37 10.75 34.32
C SER A 472 12.14 9.92 33.28
N PRO A 473 13.46 9.76 33.44
CA PRO A 473 14.33 9.21 32.38
C PRO A 473 14.07 7.73 32.05
N GLU A 474 13.32 7.02 32.88
CA GLU A 474 12.88 5.65 32.63
C GLU A 474 11.50 5.56 31.96
N CYS A 475 10.79 6.71 31.79
CA CYS A 475 9.45 6.74 31.20
C CYS A 475 9.50 7.24 29.75
N TRP A 476 8.79 6.52 28.89
CA TRP A 476 8.81 6.75 27.44
C TRP A 476 7.40 6.88 26.89
N LEU A 477 7.12 7.96 26.16
CA LEU A 477 5.89 8.11 25.39
C LEU A 477 5.98 7.21 24.14
N ILE A 478 4.92 6.43 23.93
CA ILE A 478 4.85 5.46 22.85
C ILE A 478 4.26 6.14 21.60
N PRO A 479 4.91 6.05 20.44
CA PRO A 479 4.33 6.59 19.20
C PRO A 479 3.04 5.84 18.81
N PRO A 480 2.04 6.52 18.21
CA PRO A 480 0.70 5.96 17.96
C PRO A 480 0.67 4.70 17.07
N HIS A 481 1.69 4.49 16.26
CA HIS A 481 1.79 3.33 15.38
C HIS A 481 2.32 2.06 16.08
N ARG A 482 2.96 2.20 17.26
CA ARG A 482 3.54 1.07 18.01
C ARG A 482 2.50 0.46 18.96
N LEU A 483 1.69 -0.43 18.40
CA LEU A 483 0.63 -1.13 19.14
C LEU A 483 1.16 -2.28 20.00
N ASP A 484 2.38 -2.70 19.77
CA ASP A 484 3.10 -3.79 20.44
C ASP A 484 3.68 -3.39 21.80
N LEU A 485 4.00 -2.11 21.99
CA LEU A 485 4.67 -1.63 23.20
C LEU A 485 3.67 -1.44 24.33
N THR A 486 3.56 -2.45 25.19
CA THR A 486 2.55 -2.49 26.26
C THR A 486 3.14 -2.72 27.64
N ARG A 487 4.38 -3.23 27.70
CA ARG A 487 5.06 -3.62 28.94
C ARG A 487 6.55 -3.26 28.87
N PRO A 488 7.24 -3.17 30.02
CA PRO A 488 8.68 -2.91 30.05
C PRO A 488 9.53 -3.87 29.20
N CYS A 489 9.11 -5.12 29.09
CA CYS A 489 9.84 -6.13 28.32
C CYS A 489 9.65 -6.01 26.80
N ASP A 490 8.77 -5.13 26.34
CA ASP A 490 8.56 -4.87 24.92
C ASP A 490 9.53 -3.79 24.39
N LEU A 491 10.27 -3.12 25.30
CA LEU A 491 11.33 -2.15 25.02
C LEU A 491 12.71 -2.81 25.00
#